data_343019643bd404189942e31b7ad7f4c9
#
_entry.id   343019643bd404189942e31b7ad7f4c9
#
_cell.length_a   1.000
_cell.length_b   1.000
_cell.length_c   1.000
_cell.angle_alpha   90.00
_cell.angle_beta   90.00
_cell.angle_gamma   90.00
#
_symmetry.space_group_name_H-M   'P 1'
#
loop_
_entity.id
_entity.type
_entity.pdbx_description
1 polymer ?
#
loop_
_entity_poly.entity_id
_entity_poly.type
_entity_poly.pdbx_seq_one_letter_code
_entity_poly.pdbx_strand_id
1 'polypeptide(L)'
;VPDRLTGMQIFVRVAATGSLSAAARALGLSQSGVTKHVAALEDRLGARLLHRTTRRLTLTEAGRRYLEACERILAEIDEAEAAAGAEAAEPRGTLRLNVPVSFGVLQVAPALAAFGHAHPSLTIELGLNDRPVDLIEEGWDLALRIGHLRDSSLVARSLAPCRMRVCAAPSYLAIHGRPRRPEDLGQHNCLGYTLASSDGWRFEGVTVAVAGSLRASNGAALVAAAAAGLGVIYQPTFLVGDALRSGSLVALDLGPIPPLPIHAVMPSRRRPPAKVRALVEFVAARFADPPWDRDLPAPLGPDDPLRGGSDPLRGASDPLRGASDPLRGASDPLRGACDPQTLAAVPFPARLS
;
A
#
# COMPACT_ATOMS: atom_id res chain seq x y z
N VAL A 1 4.03 -45.97 -6.37
CA VAL A 1 3.46 -44.71 -6.92
C VAL A 1 4.27 -43.60 -6.32
N PRO A 2 4.90 -42.70 -7.13
CA PRO A 2 5.62 -41.57 -6.56
C PRO A 2 4.68 -40.77 -5.65
N ASP A 3 5.15 -40.52 -4.43
CA ASP A 3 4.40 -39.72 -3.46
C ASP A 3 4.10 -38.30 -4.02
N ARG A 4 2.85 -37.87 -3.82
CA ARG A 4 2.36 -36.60 -4.37
C ARG A 4 3.17 -35.43 -3.86
N LEU A 5 3.50 -35.44 -2.58
CA LEU A 5 4.24 -34.37 -1.91
C LEU A 5 5.67 -34.28 -2.45
N THR A 6 6.35 -35.42 -2.56
CA THR A 6 7.69 -35.51 -3.18
C THR A 6 7.68 -34.96 -4.61
N GLY A 7 6.62 -35.27 -5.40
CA GLY A 7 6.47 -34.75 -6.76
C GLY A 7 6.37 -33.23 -6.80
N MET A 8 5.62 -32.61 -5.86
CA MET A 8 5.51 -31.15 -5.71
C MET A 8 6.83 -30.51 -5.31
N GLN A 9 7.52 -31.07 -4.29
CA GLN A 9 8.83 -30.59 -3.83
C GLN A 9 9.88 -30.60 -4.94
N ILE A 10 9.94 -31.69 -5.72
CA ILE A 10 10.85 -31.80 -6.86
C ILE A 10 10.52 -30.78 -7.93
N PHE A 11 9.24 -30.59 -8.26
CA PHE A 11 8.81 -29.63 -9.26
C PHE A 11 9.16 -28.18 -8.86
N VAL A 12 8.89 -27.77 -7.61
CA VAL A 12 9.30 -26.46 -7.07
C VAL A 12 10.80 -26.26 -7.18
N ARG A 13 11.59 -27.26 -6.81
CA ARG A 13 13.06 -27.16 -6.91
C ARG A 13 13.54 -27.06 -8.36
N VAL A 14 12.91 -27.77 -9.28
CA VAL A 14 13.21 -27.68 -10.73
C VAL A 14 12.88 -26.32 -11.28
N ALA A 15 11.74 -25.75 -10.90
CA ALA A 15 11.33 -24.40 -11.28
C ALA A 15 12.30 -23.34 -10.76
N ALA A 16 12.69 -23.42 -9.49
CA ALA A 16 13.63 -22.48 -8.85
C ALA A 16 15.04 -22.52 -9.45
N THR A 17 15.53 -23.72 -9.84
CA THR A 17 16.89 -23.89 -10.38
C THR A 17 16.95 -23.71 -11.91
N GLY A 18 15.83 -23.76 -12.61
CA GLY A 18 15.75 -23.73 -14.07
C GLY A 18 16.43 -24.93 -14.75
N SER A 19 16.78 -26.01 -13.98
CA SER A 19 17.56 -27.15 -14.47
C SER A 19 17.25 -28.44 -13.71
N LEU A 20 16.90 -29.50 -14.45
CA LEU A 20 16.68 -30.83 -13.88
C LEU A 20 17.93 -31.38 -13.19
N SER A 21 19.11 -31.15 -13.74
CA SER A 21 20.38 -31.60 -13.15
C SER A 21 20.80 -30.81 -11.92
N ALA A 22 20.53 -29.50 -11.89
CA ALA A 22 20.78 -28.67 -10.71
C ALA A 22 19.81 -29.04 -9.56
N ALA A 23 18.53 -29.25 -9.87
CA ALA A 23 17.54 -29.71 -8.90
C ALA A 23 17.91 -31.10 -8.34
N ALA A 24 18.37 -32.01 -9.19
CA ALA A 24 18.80 -33.35 -8.78
C ALA A 24 19.96 -33.27 -7.76
N ARG A 25 20.99 -32.47 -8.04
CA ARG A 25 22.10 -32.25 -7.08
C ARG A 25 21.62 -31.64 -5.76
N ALA A 26 20.75 -30.63 -5.83
CA ALA A 26 20.23 -29.98 -4.63
C ALA A 26 19.37 -30.90 -3.74
N LEU A 27 18.72 -31.90 -4.34
CA LEU A 27 17.86 -32.86 -3.65
C LEU A 27 18.54 -34.20 -3.30
N GLY A 28 19.80 -34.38 -3.68
CA GLY A 28 20.50 -35.68 -3.50
C GLY A 28 19.91 -36.82 -4.34
N LEU A 29 19.28 -36.52 -5.47
CA LEU A 29 18.62 -37.47 -6.36
C LEU A 29 19.40 -37.62 -7.68
N SER A 30 19.12 -38.70 -8.42
CA SER A 30 19.59 -38.84 -9.79
C SER A 30 18.75 -37.92 -10.74
N GLN A 31 19.36 -37.40 -11.80
CA GLN A 31 18.66 -36.62 -12.81
C GLN A 31 17.51 -37.43 -13.46
N SER A 32 17.69 -38.71 -13.69
CA SER A 32 16.65 -39.60 -14.21
C SER A 32 15.48 -39.75 -13.22
N GLY A 33 15.77 -39.79 -11.92
CA GLY A 33 14.75 -39.79 -10.85
C GLY A 33 13.91 -38.51 -10.87
N VAL A 34 14.57 -37.35 -10.88
CA VAL A 34 13.88 -36.04 -10.97
C VAL A 34 13.00 -35.97 -12.23
N THR A 35 13.54 -36.39 -13.39
CA THR A 35 12.80 -36.43 -14.65
C THR A 35 11.56 -37.31 -14.57
N LYS A 36 11.68 -38.47 -13.95
CA LYS A 36 10.58 -39.44 -13.76
C LYS A 36 9.48 -38.89 -12.84
N HIS A 37 9.87 -38.22 -11.73
CA HIS A 37 8.91 -37.61 -10.83
C HIS A 37 8.12 -36.46 -11.50
N VAL A 38 8.80 -35.60 -12.25
CA VAL A 38 8.15 -34.51 -13.00
C VAL A 38 7.22 -35.05 -14.07
N ALA A 39 7.64 -36.07 -14.85
CA ALA A 39 6.81 -36.75 -15.83
C ALA A 39 5.54 -37.34 -15.19
N ALA A 40 5.69 -38.09 -14.11
CA ALA A 40 4.56 -38.68 -13.40
C ALA A 40 3.60 -37.62 -12.82
N LEU A 41 4.11 -36.45 -12.46
CA LEU A 41 3.32 -35.32 -12.02
C LEU A 41 2.51 -34.73 -13.19
N GLU A 42 3.14 -34.47 -14.35
CA GLU A 42 2.51 -33.99 -15.58
C GLU A 42 1.44 -34.99 -16.07
N ASP A 43 1.73 -36.28 -16.09
CA ASP A 43 0.80 -37.33 -16.49
C ASP A 43 -0.44 -37.37 -15.58
N ARG A 44 -0.23 -37.28 -14.27
CA ARG A 44 -1.33 -37.25 -13.31
C ARG A 44 -2.22 -36.01 -13.43
N LEU A 45 -1.65 -34.85 -13.77
CA LEU A 45 -2.39 -33.60 -13.96
C LEU A 45 -3.00 -33.48 -15.34
N GLY A 46 -2.61 -34.36 -16.29
CA GLY A 46 -3.04 -34.27 -17.69
C GLY A 46 -2.54 -33.01 -18.40
N ALA A 47 -1.48 -32.37 -17.85
CA ALA A 47 -1.00 -31.08 -18.35
C ALA A 47 0.53 -31.01 -18.30
N ARG A 48 1.12 -30.40 -19.32
CA ARG A 48 2.56 -30.09 -19.31
C ARG A 48 2.81 -28.87 -18.44
N LEU A 49 3.73 -29.01 -17.48
CA LEU A 49 4.15 -27.94 -16.57
C LEU A 49 5.42 -27.25 -17.05
N LEU A 50 6.25 -27.98 -17.84
CA LEU A 50 7.55 -27.51 -18.33
C LEU A 50 7.63 -27.58 -19.85
N HIS A 51 8.14 -26.52 -20.46
CA HIS A 51 8.66 -26.54 -21.82
C HIS A 51 10.10 -27.04 -21.78
N ARG A 52 10.35 -28.18 -22.41
CA ARG A 52 11.69 -28.77 -22.53
C ARG A 52 12.25 -28.44 -23.91
N THR A 53 13.11 -27.46 -23.99
CA THR A 53 13.96 -27.27 -25.16
C THR A 53 15.40 -27.72 -24.84
N THR A 54 16.19 -28.03 -25.83
CA THR A 54 17.58 -28.50 -25.66
C THR A 54 18.49 -27.45 -25.01
N ARG A 55 18.01 -26.19 -24.90
CA ARG A 55 18.81 -25.04 -24.36
C ARG A 55 18.23 -24.41 -23.10
N ARG A 56 16.95 -24.54 -22.83
CA ARG A 56 16.30 -23.94 -21.64
C ARG A 56 15.11 -24.75 -21.17
N LEU A 57 14.92 -24.74 -19.86
CA LEU A 57 13.73 -25.25 -19.18
C LEU A 57 12.93 -24.05 -18.73
N THR A 58 11.67 -23.93 -19.20
CA THR A 58 10.78 -22.83 -18.84
C THR A 58 9.42 -23.36 -18.43
N LEU A 59 8.73 -22.65 -17.56
CA LEU A 59 7.36 -23.00 -17.13
C LEU A 59 6.34 -22.71 -18.23
N THR A 60 5.37 -23.62 -18.37
CA THR A 60 4.13 -23.35 -19.12
C THR A 60 3.23 -22.44 -18.27
N GLU A 61 2.11 -21.93 -18.84
CA GLU A 61 1.10 -21.20 -18.09
C GLU A 61 0.48 -22.07 -16.97
N ALA A 62 0.18 -23.35 -17.28
CA ALA A 62 -0.25 -24.32 -16.27
C ALA A 62 0.83 -24.55 -15.21
N GLY A 63 2.11 -24.57 -15.63
CA GLY A 63 3.25 -24.73 -14.72
C GLY A 63 3.40 -23.57 -13.75
N ARG A 64 3.21 -22.31 -14.19
CA ARG A 64 3.26 -21.14 -13.30
C ARG A 64 2.17 -21.20 -12.23
N ARG A 65 0.91 -21.42 -12.64
CA ARG A 65 -0.23 -21.54 -11.71
C ARG A 65 -0.05 -22.71 -10.73
N TYR A 66 0.47 -23.84 -11.22
CA TYR A 66 0.72 -25.00 -10.37
C TYR A 66 1.89 -24.80 -9.42
N LEU A 67 2.93 -24.06 -9.83
CA LEU A 67 4.06 -23.68 -8.96
C LEU A 67 3.59 -22.88 -7.75
N GLU A 68 2.82 -21.82 -7.97
CA GLU A 68 2.24 -21.00 -6.89
C GLU A 68 1.39 -21.83 -5.93
N ALA A 69 0.60 -22.78 -6.46
CA ALA A 69 -0.19 -23.70 -5.65
C ALA A 69 0.69 -24.67 -4.84
N CYS A 70 1.75 -25.22 -5.44
CA CYS A 70 2.69 -26.10 -4.77
C CYS A 70 3.42 -25.39 -3.63
N GLU A 71 3.93 -24.19 -3.85
CA GLU A 71 4.63 -23.42 -2.83
C GLU A 71 3.75 -23.15 -1.62
N ARG A 72 2.46 -22.81 -1.83
CA ARG A 72 1.50 -22.65 -0.73
C ARG A 72 1.26 -23.95 0.03
N ILE A 73 0.98 -25.05 -0.68
CA ILE A 73 0.68 -26.36 -0.05
C ILE A 73 1.87 -26.86 0.75
N LEU A 74 3.08 -26.76 0.19
CA LEU A 74 4.30 -27.17 0.89
C LEU A 74 4.55 -26.34 2.14
N ALA A 75 4.36 -25.02 2.06
CA ALA A 75 4.45 -24.16 3.23
C ALA A 75 3.39 -24.52 4.30
N GLU A 76 2.17 -24.88 3.90
CA GLU A 76 1.12 -25.33 4.83
C GLU A 76 1.47 -26.67 5.52
N ILE A 77 2.13 -27.58 4.80
CA ILE A 77 2.59 -28.85 5.38
C ILE A 77 3.72 -28.60 6.38
N ASP A 78 4.73 -27.81 5.99
CA ASP A 78 5.83 -27.42 6.88
C ASP A 78 5.30 -26.75 8.16
N GLU A 79 4.27 -25.90 8.03
CA GLU A 79 3.60 -25.26 9.15
C GLU A 79 2.83 -26.25 10.05
N ALA A 80 2.16 -27.24 9.44
CA ALA A 80 1.43 -28.28 10.19
C ALA A 80 2.40 -29.16 10.98
N GLU A 81 3.53 -29.53 10.38
CA GLU A 81 4.59 -30.31 11.03
C GLU A 81 5.26 -29.48 12.15
N ALA A 82 5.55 -28.21 11.91
CA ALA A 82 6.09 -27.32 12.93
C ALA A 82 5.09 -27.08 14.09
N ALA A 83 3.79 -27.01 13.81
CA ALA A 83 2.75 -26.87 14.83
C ALA A 83 2.58 -28.16 15.68
N ALA A 84 2.87 -29.31 15.12
CA ALA A 84 2.85 -30.59 15.84
C ALA A 84 4.10 -30.82 16.72
N GLY A 85 5.21 -30.17 16.35
CA GLY A 85 6.54 -30.44 16.94
C GLY A 85 6.99 -29.52 18.05
N ALA A 86 6.44 -28.32 18.28
CA ALA A 86 6.80 -27.46 19.43
C ALA A 86 6.00 -26.14 19.49
N GLU A 87 5.80 -25.64 20.69
CA GLU A 87 5.30 -24.26 21.01
C GLU A 87 6.21 -23.13 20.49
N ALA A 88 7.35 -23.44 19.87
CA ALA A 88 8.38 -22.48 19.47
C ALA A 88 8.95 -22.73 18.06
N ALA A 89 8.10 -22.91 17.06
CA ALA A 89 8.60 -22.94 15.68
C ALA A 89 9.14 -21.56 15.30
N GLU A 90 10.43 -21.47 14.95
CA GLU A 90 11.05 -20.25 14.47
C GLU A 90 10.39 -19.77 13.18
N PRO A 91 10.00 -18.47 13.07
CA PRO A 91 9.42 -17.92 11.85
C PRO A 91 10.37 -18.06 10.66
N ARG A 92 9.94 -18.73 9.58
CA ARG A 92 10.76 -18.95 8.37
C ARG A 92 9.92 -19.01 7.10
N GLY A 93 10.56 -18.89 5.94
CA GLY A 93 9.91 -18.94 4.62
C GLY A 93 9.41 -17.60 4.15
N THR A 94 8.43 -17.55 3.24
CA THR A 94 7.87 -16.31 2.69
C THR A 94 6.61 -15.90 3.44
N LEU A 95 6.58 -14.65 3.93
CA LEU A 95 5.42 -14.01 4.55
C LEU A 95 4.83 -13.00 3.56
N ARG A 96 3.63 -13.26 3.08
CA ARG A 96 2.91 -12.40 2.12
C ARG A 96 1.95 -11.48 2.86
N LEU A 97 2.28 -10.18 2.89
CA LEU A 97 1.55 -9.15 3.63
C LEU A 97 0.93 -8.14 2.67
N ASN A 98 -0.38 -7.91 2.77
CA ASN A 98 -1.09 -6.88 2.03
C ASN A 98 -1.49 -5.71 2.95
N VAL A 99 -1.23 -4.46 2.53
CA VAL A 99 -1.51 -3.27 3.33
C VAL A 99 -1.99 -2.10 2.46
N PRO A 100 -2.73 -1.11 3.03
CA PRO A 100 -3.06 0.12 2.31
C PRO A 100 -1.79 0.86 1.88
N VAL A 101 -1.80 1.44 0.68
CA VAL A 101 -0.60 2.01 0.03
C VAL A 101 0.13 2.98 0.94
N SER A 102 -0.51 4.06 1.35
CA SER A 102 0.15 5.11 2.14
C SER A 102 0.55 4.63 3.55
N PHE A 103 -0.28 3.78 4.18
CA PHE A 103 0.04 3.20 5.48
C PHE A 103 1.24 2.24 5.38
N GLY A 104 1.27 1.45 4.31
CA GLY A 104 2.37 0.54 4.01
C GLY A 104 3.70 1.27 3.85
N VAL A 105 3.73 2.32 3.04
CA VAL A 105 4.94 3.11 2.79
C VAL A 105 5.41 3.85 4.04
N LEU A 106 4.50 4.53 4.73
CA LEU A 106 4.87 5.46 5.81
C LEU A 106 5.11 4.77 7.16
N GLN A 107 4.38 3.69 7.46
CA GLN A 107 4.38 3.10 8.80
C GLN A 107 4.84 1.64 8.82
N VAL A 108 4.40 0.84 7.86
CA VAL A 108 4.67 -0.60 7.88
C VAL A 108 6.07 -0.91 7.34
N ALA A 109 6.44 -0.42 6.16
CA ALA A 109 7.75 -0.72 5.57
C ALA A 109 8.93 -0.30 6.47
N PRO A 110 8.94 0.88 7.12
CA PRO A 110 9.98 1.22 8.09
C PRO A 110 9.99 0.28 9.30
N ALA A 111 8.82 -0.18 9.77
CA ALA A 111 8.73 -1.11 10.89
C ALA A 111 9.25 -2.52 10.51
N LEU A 112 9.02 -2.96 9.27
CA LEU A 112 9.49 -4.26 8.77
C LEU A 112 11.02 -4.38 8.74
N ALA A 113 11.77 -3.27 8.73
CA ALA A 113 13.23 -3.33 8.83
C ALA A 113 13.68 -3.97 10.16
N ALA A 114 13.10 -3.54 11.29
CA ALA A 114 13.41 -4.14 12.59
C ALA A 114 12.90 -5.58 12.70
N PHE A 115 11.72 -5.88 12.14
CA PHE A 115 11.17 -7.22 12.11
C PHE A 115 12.04 -8.19 11.28
N GLY A 116 12.49 -7.77 10.11
CA GLY A 116 13.37 -8.58 9.25
C GLY A 116 14.73 -8.87 9.89
N HIS A 117 15.30 -7.89 10.62
CA HIS A 117 16.54 -8.14 11.40
C HIS A 117 16.33 -9.18 12.51
N ALA A 118 15.17 -9.18 13.17
CA ALA A 118 14.84 -10.16 14.19
C ALA A 118 14.53 -11.56 13.63
N HIS A 119 14.15 -11.65 12.35
CA HIS A 119 13.76 -12.90 11.70
C HIS A 119 14.46 -13.08 10.35
N PRO A 120 15.78 -13.30 10.32
CA PRO A 120 16.57 -13.36 9.07
C PRO A 120 16.21 -14.55 8.15
N SER A 121 15.51 -15.56 8.68
CA SER A 121 15.00 -16.70 7.92
C SER A 121 13.69 -16.43 7.17
N LEU A 122 13.13 -15.21 7.30
CA LEU A 122 11.92 -14.79 6.60
C LEU A 122 12.24 -13.95 5.37
N THR A 123 11.53 -14.24 4.28
CA THR A 123 11.36 -13.32 3.15
C THR A 123 9.99 -12.67 3.27
N ILE A 124 9.91 -11.35 3.17
CA ILE A 124 8.65 -10.61 3.26
C ILE A 124 8.27 -10.09 1.87
N GLU A 125 7.11 -10.54 1.37
CA GLU A 125 6.45 -9.97 0.20
C GLU A 125 5.41 -8.94 0.66
N LEU A 126 5.67 -7.66 0.38
CA LEU A 126 4.77 -6.57 0.73
C LEU A 126 3.95 -6.11 -0.48
N GLY A 127 2.65 -6.39 -0.47
CA GLY A 127 1.69 -5.87 -1.44
C GLY A 127 1.03 -4.59 -0.94
N LEU A 128 0.99 -3.56 -1.79
CA LEU A 128 0.40 -2.26 -1.47
C LEU A 128 -0.88 -2.08 -2.27
N ASN A 129 -2.04 -2.07 -1.59
CA ASN A 129 -3.33 -1.93 -2.26
C ASN A 129 -4.38 -1.28 -1.35
N ASP A 130 -4.98 -0.16 -1.80
CA ASP A 130 -6.04 0.53 -1.08
C ASP A 130 -7.42 -0.15 -1.26
N ARG A 131 -7.58 -0.97 -2.30
CA ARG A 131 -8.80 -1.75 -2.49
C ARG A 131 -8.75 -3.06 -1.70
N PRO A 132 -9.89 -3.56 -1.22
CA PRO A 132 -9.97 -4.90 -0.65
C PRO A 132 -9.53 -5.96 -1.67
N VAL A 133 -8.67 -6.88 -1.24
CA VAL A 133 -8.21 -8.04 -2.02
C VAL A 133 -8.78 -9.30 -1.40
N ASP A 134 -8.95 -10.36 -2.20
CA ASP A 134 -9.27 -11.68 -1.67
C ASP A 134 -8.00 -12.36 -1.17
N LEU A 135 -7.89 -12.47 0.17
CA LEU A 135 -6.69 -13.02 0.79
C LEU A 135 -6.44 -14.49 0.44
N ILE A 136 -7.52 -15.25 0.24
CA ILE A 136 -7.45 -16.69 -0.03
C ILE A 136 -7.09 -16.92 -1.49
N GLU A 137 -7.81 -16.27 -2.40
CA GLU A 137 -7.61 -16.42 -3.84
C GLU A 137 -6.23 -15.90 -4.28
N GLU A 138 -5.81 -14.76 -3.75
CA GLU A 138 -4.52 -14.15 -4.08
C GLU A 138 -3.35 -14.71 -3.25
N GLY A 139 -3.63 -15.58 -2.26
CA GLY A 139 -2.62 -16.26 -1.44
C GLY A 139 -1.89 -15.36 -0.46
N TRP A 140 -2.54 -14.32 0.08
CA TRP A 140 -1.98 -13.50 1.15
C TRP A 140 -2.07 -14.21 2.51
N ASP A 141 -1.00 -14.20 3.29
CA ASP A 141 -0.99 -14.73 4.65
C ASP A 141 -1.68 -13.80 5.64
N LEU A 142 -1.55 -12.48 5.42
CA LEU A 142 -2.02 -11.43 6.31
C LEU A 142 -2.33 -10.16 5.52
N ALA A 143 -3.39 -9.45 5.93
CA ALA A 143 -3.58 -8.06 5.52
C ALA A 143 -3.73 -7.14 6.73
N LEU A 144 -3.20 -5.92 6.63
CA LEU A 144 -3.60 -4.83 7.50
C LEU A 144 -4.72 -4.04 6.82
N ARG A 145 -5.75 -3.71 7.58
CA ARG A 145 -6.93 -2.96 7.09
C ARG A 145 -7.28 -1.86 8.07
N ILE A 146 -7.67 -0.71 7.54
CA ILE A 146 -8.10 0.45 8.33
C ILE A 146 -9.58 0.69 8.05
N GLY A 147 -10.39 0.75 9.10
CA GLY A 147 -11.84 0.95 9.02
C GLY A 147 -12.64 -0.24 9.48
N HIS A 148 -13.96 -0.12 9.36
CA HIS A 148 -14.88 -1.16 9.74
C HIS A 148 -14.86 -2.30 8.72
N LEU A 149 -14.66 -3.51 9.20
CA LEU A 149 -14.68 -4.71 8.36
C LEU A 149 -16.13 -5.12 8.10
N ARG A 150 -16.38 -5.63 6.90
CA ARG A 150 -17.64 -6.33 6.58
C ARG A 150 -17.58 -7.74 7.13
N ASP A 151 -18.73 -8.32 7.39
CA ASP A 151 -18.84 -9.73 7.78
C ASP A 151 -18.19 -10.63 6.72
N SER A 152 -17.30 -11.50 7.16
CA SER A 152 -16.57 -12.44 6.32
C SER A 152 -16.12 -13.64 7.12
N SER A 153 -15.65 -14.69 6.43
CA SER A 153 -15.05 -15.88 7.05
C SER A 153 -13.62 -15.64 7.55
N LEU A 154 -13.09 -14.43 7.38
CA LEU A 154 -11.73 -14.07 7.79
C LEU A 154 -11.67 -13.79 9.30
N VAL A 155 -10.53 -14.06 9.90
CA VAL A 155 -10.27 -13.70 11.30
C VAL A 155 -9.64 -12.32 11.35
N ALA A 156 -10.19 -11.46 12.21
CA ALA A 156 -9.68 -10.12 12.42
C ALA A 156 -9.23 -9.93 13.87
N ARG A 157 -8.04 -9.32 14.04
CA ARG A 157 -7.54 -8.86 15.34
C ARG A 157 -7.37 -7.35 15.27
N SER A 158 -7.99 -6.63 16.20
CA SER A 158 -7.76 -5.18 16.35
C SER A 158 -6.33 -4.95 16.86
N LEU A 159 -5.62 -4.01 16.24
CA LEU A 159 -4.23 -3.67 16.56
C LEU A 159 -4.11 -2.32 17.26
N ALA A 160 -4.74 -1.28 16.69
CA ALA A 160 -4.63 0.08 17.17
C ALA A 160 -5.78 0.96 16.66
N PRO A 161 -6.07 2.09 17.33
CA PRO A 161 -6.92 3.13 16.76
C PRO A 161 -6.16 3.93 15.70
N CYS A 162 -6.84 4.27 14.61
CA CYS A 162 -6.39 5.21 13.58
C CYS A 162 -7.16 6.52 13.77
N ARG A 163 -6.51 7.53 14.33
CA ARG A 163 -7.13 8.84 14.55
C ARG A 163 -7.26 9.60 13.26
N MET A 164 -8.39 10.29 13.10
CA MET A 164 -8.70 11.12 11.95
C MET A 164 -8.60 12.60 12.32
N ARG A 165 -8.29 13.45 11.33
CA ARG A 165 -8.27 14.91 11.47
C ARG A 165 -8.90 15.58 10.26
N VAL A 166 -9.62 16.68 10.50
CA VAL A 166 -9.98 17.63 9.46
C VAL A 166 -8.83 18.62 9.35
N CYS A 167 -8.31 18.82 8.14
CA CYS A 167 -7.14 19.67 7.92
C CYS A 167 -7.32 20.54 6.68
N ALA A 168 -6.71 21.73 6.70
CA ALA A 168 -6.62 22.63 5.55
C ALA A 168 -5.32 23.42 5.62
N ALA A 169 -4.87 23.97 4.48
CA ALA A 169 -3.75 24.88 4.46
C ALA A 169 -4.14 26.24 5.07
N PRO A 170 -3.22 26.93 5.79
CA PRO A 170 -3.48 28.29 6.26
C PRO A 170 -3.88 29.25 5.14
N SER A 171 -3.30 29.11 3.95
CA SER A 171 -3.63 29.91 2.76
C SER A 171 -5.08 29.73 2.30
N TYR A 172 -5.58 28.49 2.34
CA TYR A 172 -6.99 28.22 2.02
C TYR A 172 -7.92 28.90 3.03
N LEU A 173 -7.62 28.74 4.33
CA LEU A 173 -8.44 29.30 5.41
C LEU A 173 -8.43 30.85 5.43
N ALA A 174 -7.34 31.49 5.00
CA ALA A 174 -7.24 32.93 4.88
C ALA A 174 -8.21 33.50 3.83
N ILE A 175 -8.50 32.74 2.78
CA ILE A 175 -9.36 33.14 1.67
C ILE A 175 -10.82 32.78 1.92
N HIS A 176 -11.06 31.54 2.39
CA HIS A 176 -12.40 30.96 2.47
C HIS A 176 -12.99 30.97 3.88
N GLY A 177 -12.26 31.49 4.87
CA GLY A 177 -12.67 31.42 6.27
C GLY A 177 -12.42 30.06 6.88
N ARG A 178 -12.67 29.94 8.19
CA ARG A 178 -12.50 28.72 8.97
C ARG A 178 -13.86 28.16 9.32
N PRO A 179 -14.13 26.86 9.03
CA PRO A 179 -15.30 26.19 9.58
C PRO A 179 -15.16 26.11 11.12
N ARG A 180 -16.22 26.31 11.86
CA ARG A 180 -16.26 26.32 13.32
C ARG A 180 -16.97 25.09 13.89
N ARG A 181 -17.79 24.44 13.08
CA ARG A 181 -18.58 23.25 13.40
C ARG A 181 -18.68 22.34 12.16
N PRO A 182 -19.04 21.08 12.34
CA PRO A 182 -19.07 20.12 11.23
C PRO A 182 -19.96 20.58 10.05
N GLU A 183 -21.11 21.21 10.34
CA GLU A 183 -22.07 21.64 9.32
C GLU A 183 -21.52 22.71 8.38
N ASP A 184 -20.58 23.53 8.84
CA ASP A 184 -19.95 24.58 8.05
C ASP A 184 -19.14 24.00 6.87
N LEU A 185 -18.74 22.72 6.94
CA LEU A 185 -18.03 22.01 5.86
C LEU A 185 -18.83 21.97 4.56
N GLY A 186 -20.15 22.08 4.62
CA GLY A 186 -21.00 22.17 3.43
C GLY A 186 -20.71 23.41 2.55
N GLN A 187 -20.04 24.45 3.10
CA GLN A 187 -19.66 25.66 2.39
C GLN A 187 -18.18 25.65 1.94
N HIS A 188 -17.45 24.59 2.22
CA HIS A 188 -16.04 24.44 1.89
C HIS A 188 -15.81 23.44 0.76
N ASN A 189 -14.71 23.61 0.02
CA ASN A 189 -14.24 22.64 -0.95
C ASN A 189 -13.63 21.43 -0.24
N CYS A 190 -14.42 20.40 0.01
CA CYS A 190 -14.01 19.20 0.74
C CYS A 190 -13.50 18.10 -0.20
N LEU A 191 -12.20 17.83 -0.13
CA LEU A 191 -11.54 16.88 -1.03
C LEU A 191 -11.84 15.44 -0.60
N GLY A 192 -12.43 14.65 -1.51
CA GLY A 192 -13.04 13.36 -1.21
C GLY A 192 -12.12 12.16 -1.41
N TYR A 193 -12.16 11.20 -0.48
CA TYR A 193 -11.52 9.89 -0.65
C TYR A 193 -12.52 8.92 -1.30
N THR A 194 -12.18 8.37 -2.49
CA THR A 194 -13.15 7.59 -3.30
C THR A 194 -13.46 6.22 -2.73
N LEU A 195 -12.63 5.69 -1.82
CA LEU A 195 -12.82 4.38 -1.19
C LEU A 195 -13.48 4.49 0.20
N ALA A 196 -13.77 5.70 0.69
CA ALA A 196 -14.59 5.89 1.87
C ALA A 196 -16.07 5.55 1.58
N SER A 197 -16.84 5.25 2.63
CA SER A 197 -18.28 5.15 2.50
C SER A 197 -18.87 6.46 1.97
N SER A 198 -19.92 6.37 1.15
CA SER A 198 -20.59 7.53 0.55
C SER A 198 -21.33 8.43 1.56
N ASP A 199 -21.34 8.06 2.83
CA ASP A 199 -22.20 8.64 3.87
C ASP A 199 -21.70 10.00 4.42
N GLY A 200 -20.59 10.51 3.91
CA GLY A 200 -20.03 11.78 4.37
C GLY A 200 -18.94 11.64 5.43
N TRP A 201 -18.51 12.77 6.02
CA TRP A 201 -17.50 12.79 7.08
C TRP A 201 -18.16 12.61 8.44
N ARG A 202 -17.67 11.66 9.22
CA ARG A 202 -18.27 11.24 10.48
C ARG A 202 -17.63 11.92 11.66
N PHE A 203 -18.46 12.60 12.45
CA PHE A 203 -18.15 13.13 13.77
C PHE A 203 -18.99 12.39 14.81
N GLU A 204 -18.72 12.60 16.11
CA GLU A 204 -19.56 12.04 17.15
C GLU A 204 -20.96 12.69 17.10
N GLY A 205 -21.98 11.87 16.93
CA GLY A 205 -23.38 12.33 16.86
C GLY A 205 -23.86 12.88 15.51
N VAL A 206 -22.96 13.16 14.55
CA VAL A 206 -23.34 13.70 13.24
C VAL A 206 -22.48 13.16 12.09
N THR A 207 -23.13 12.98 10.95
CA THR A 207 -22.43 12.72 9.67
C THR A 207 -22.79 13.85 8.71
N VAL A 208 -21.76 14.52 8.20
CA VAL A 208 -21.91 15.68 7.31
C VAL A 208 -21.66 15.26 5.88
N ALA A 209 -22.64 15.45 5.01
CA ALA A 209 -22.45 15.32 3.57
C ALA A 209 -21.54 16.45 3.08
N VAL A 210 -20.48 16.08 2.37
CA VAL A 210 -19.48 17.03 1.86
C VAL A 210 -19.31 16.87 0.36
N ALA A 211 -18.96 17.97 -0.31
CA ALA A 211 -18.67 18.00 -1.74
C ALA A 211 -17.38 18.78 -2.02
N GLY A 212 -16.71 18.48 -3.12
CA GLY A 212 -15.50 19.16 -3.50
C GLY A 212 -15.05 18.85 -4.91
N SER A 213 -14.07 19.63 -5.38
CA SER A 213 -13.58 19.62 -6.75
C SER A 213 -12.61 18.47 -7.07
N LEU A 214 -12.07 17.80 -6.03
CA LEU A 214 -11.13 16.70 -6.20
C LEU A 214 -11.58 15.47 -5.40
N ARG A 215 -11.52 14.32 -6.05
CA ARG A 215 -11.66 13.01 -5.39
C ARG A 215 -10.50 12.11 -5.82
N ALA A 216 -9.88 11.44 -4.86
CA ALA A 216 -8.76 10.54 -5.13
C ALA A 216 -8.91 9.21 -4.38
N SER A 217 -8.37 8.14 -4.95
CA SER A 217 -8.30 6.82 -4.31
C SER A 217 -7.07 6.63 -3.41
N ASN A 218 -6.21 7.65 -3.31
CA ASN A 218 -5.06 7.65 -2.42
C ASN A 218 -5.05 8.91 -1.56
N GLY A 219 -4.93 8.74 -0.25
CA GLY A 219 -4.98 9.85 0.71
C GLY A 219 -3.80 10.81 0.62
N ALA A 220 -2.62 10.35 0.21
CA ALA A 220 -1.46 11.23 0.06
C ALA A 220 -1.65 12.28 -1.05
N ALA A 221 -2.38 11.94 -2.12
CA ALA A 221 -2.75 12.89 -3.16
C ALA A 221 -3.67 14.01 -2.62
N LEU A 222 -4.61 13.65 -1.73
CA LEU A 222 -5.49 14.63 -1.07
C LEU A 222 -4.71 15.53 -0.13
N VAL A 223 -3.73 14.99 0.62
CA VAL A 223 -2.85 15.78 1.50
C VAL A 223 -2.04 16.78 0.68
N ALA A 224 -1.44 16.36 -0.42
CA ALA A 224 -0.68 17.26 -1.30
C ALA A 224 -1.54 18.39 -1.89
N ALA A 225 -2.75 18.05 -2.35
CA ALA A 225 -3.69 19.04 -2.89
C ALA A 225 -4.17 20.04 -1.81
N ALA A 226 -4.45 19.55 -0.61
CA ALA A 226 -4.86 20.42 0.51
C ALA A 226 -3.70 21.32 0.97
N ALA A 227 -2.47 20.82 1.05
CA ALA A 227 -1.29 21.62 1.38
C ALA A 227 -1.01 22.72 0.34
N ALA A 228 -1.36 22.47 -0.92
CA ALA A 228 -1.34 23.49 -1.98
C ALA A 228 -2.53 24.48 -1.93
N GLY A 229 -3.40 24.37 -0.93
CA GLY A 229 -4.51 25.33 -0.73
C GLY A 229 -5.77 25.02 -1.52
N LEU A 230 -5.94 23.80 -2.05
CA LEU A 230 -7.12 23.47 -2.86
C LEU A 230 -8.39 23.33 -2.02
N GLY A 231 -8.31 22.89 -0.76
CA GLY A 231 -9.50 22.65 0.05
C GLY A 231 -9.23 22.01 1.40
N VAL A 232 -10.29 21.49 1.99
CA VAL A 232 -10.31 20.79 3.29
C VAL A 232 -10.25 19.29 3.07
N ILE A 233 -9.53 18.57 3.91
CA ILE A 233 -9.42 17.11 3.90
C ILE A 233 -9.79 16.51 5.26
N TYR A 234 -10.24 15.27 5.22
CA TYR A 234 -10.49 14.42 6.39
C TYR A 234 -9.63 13.18 6.26
N GLN A 235 -8.49 13.16 6.94
CA GLN A 235 -7.46 12.14 6.73
C GLN A 235 -6.88 11.62 8.04
N PRO A 236 -6.33 10.39 8.02
CA PRO A 236 -5.64 9.80 9.17
C PRO A 236 -4.42 10.62 9.60
N THR A 237 -4.16 10.64 10.90
CA THR A 237 -2.99 11.33 11.49
C THR A 237 -1.67 10.83 10.94
N PHE A 238 -1.55 9.54 10.59
CA PHE A 238 -0.33 9.01 9.98
C PHE A 238 -0.03 9.59 8.58
N LEU A 239 -1.02 10.15 7.91
CA LEU A 239 -0.88 10.81 6.61
C LEU A 239 -0.58 12.30 6.72
N VAL A 240 -1.23 12.97 7.66
CA VAL A 240 -1.15 14.44 7.80
C VAL A 240 -0.09 14.89 8.81
N GLY A 241 0.51 13.97 9.56
CA GLY A 241 1.40 14.30 10.68
C GLY A 241 2.55 15.23 10.30
N ASP A 242 3.26 14.95 9.20
CA ASP A 242 4.39 15.78 8.75
C ASP A 242 3.92 17.15 8.25
N ALA A 243 2.79 17.21 7.55
CA ALA A 243 2.18 18.45 7.11
C ALA A 243 1.70 19.32 8.29
N LEU A 244 1.22 18.69 9.36
CA LEU A 244 0.85 19.39 10.60
C LEU A 244 2.07 19.92 11.36
N ARG A 245 3.15 19.11 11.46
CA ARG A 245 4.41 19.53 12.14
C ARG A 245 5.10 20.67 11.39
N SER A 246 5.08 20.63 10.05
CA SER A 246 5.66 21.70 9.21
C SER A 246 4.78 22.94 9.13
N GLY A 247 3.51 22.87 9.55
CA GLY A 247 2.55 23.97 9.44
C GLY A 247 2.00 24.17 8.01
N SER A 248 2.32 23.33 7.06
CA SER A 248 1.72 23.35 5.70
C SER A 248 0.24 23.00 5.71
N LEU A 249 -0.19 22.22 6.71
CA LEU A 249 -1.59 22.03 7.09
C LEU A 249 -1.78 22.38 8.56
N VAL A 250 -2.98 22.80 8.90
CA VAL A 250 -3.46 22.93 10.29
C VAL A 250 -4.66 22.02 10.50
N ALA A 251 -4.71 21.37 11.66
CA ALA A 251 -5.86 20.60 12.08
C ALA A 251 -6.94 21.54 12.63
N LEU A 252 -8.20 21.26 12.32
CA LEU A 252 -9.36 22.06 12.74
C LEU A 252 -10.12 21.27 13.81
N ASP A 253 -10.44 21.95 14.93
CA ASP A 253 -11.32 21.39 15.96
C ASP A 253 -12.79 21.67 15.58
N LEU A 254 -13.42 20.65 15.03
CA LEU A 254 -14.84 20.69 14.68
C LEU A 254 -15.67 19.74 15.56
N GLY A 255 -15.09 19.32 16.69
CA GLY A 255 -15.69 18.33 17.60
C GLY A 255 -15.04 16.95 17.49
N PRO A 256 -15.47 16.02 18.37
CA PRO A 256 -14.86 14.71 18.47
C PRO A 256 -15.08 13.85 17.22
N ILE A 257 -14.01 13.19 16.78
CA ILE A 257 -13.99 12.30 15.64
C ILE A 257 -13.72 10.88 16.13
N PRO A 258 -14.63 9.92 15.93
CA PRO A 258 -14.39 8.53 16.30
C PRO A 258 -13.24 7.94 15.50
N PRO A 259 -12.25 7.29 16.16
CA PRO A 259 -11.14 6.69 15.46
C PRO A 259 -11.61 5.48 14.62
N LEU A 260 -10.94 5.24 13.50
CA LEU A 260 -11.11 4.01 12.74
C LEU A 260 -10.21 2.91 13.33
N PRO A 261 -10.68 1.66 13.43
CA PRO A 261 -9.81 0.58 13.88
C PRO A 261 -8.81 0.16 12.79
N ILE A 262 -7.58 -0.15 13.21
CA ILE A 262 -6.60 -0.86 12.39
C ILE A 262 -6.68 -2.33 12.75
N HIS A 263 -6.88 -3.20 11.76
CA HIS A 263 -7.01 -4.64 11.93
C HIS A 263 -5.89 -5.41 11.22
N ALA A 264 -5.43 -6.47 11.87
CA ALA A 264 -4.79 -7.59 11.19
C ALA A 264 -5.89 -8.57 10.75
N VAL A 265 -5.98 -8.85 9.47
CA VAL A 265 -6.97 -9.74 8.86
C VAL A 265 -6.26 -10.90 8.20
N MET A 266 -6.69 -12.11 8.51
CA MET A 266 -6.05 -13.34 8.02
C MET A 266 -7.09 -14.38 7.64
N PRO A 267 -6.78 -15.34 6.76
CA PRO A 267 -7.63 -16.49 6.52
C PRO A 267 -7.98 -17.20 7.82
N SER A 268 -9.24 -17.70 7.92
CA SER A 268 -9.70 -18.43 9.09
C SER A 268 -8.91 -19.72 9.25
N ARG A 269 -7.98 -19.73 10.19
CA ARG A 269 -7.20 -20.91 10.58
C ARG A 269 -7.29 -21.08 12.10
N ARG A 270 -7.44 -22.30 12.55
CA ARG A 270 -7.49 -22.62 13.99
C ARG A 270 -6.21 -22.18 14.73
N ARG A 271 -5.07 -22.16 14.01
CA ARG A 271 -3.77 -21.65 14.49
C ARG A 271 -3.06 -20.97 13.31
N PRO A 272 -2.89 -19.67 13.34
CA PRO A 272 -2.09 -18.98 12.32
C PRO A 272 -0.64 -19.46 12.34
N PRO A 273 0.05 -19.47 11.18
CA PRO A 273 1.47 -19.80 11.06
C PRO A 273 2.35 -18.99 12.02
N ALA A 274 3.51 -19.55 12.43
CA ALA A 274 4.45 -18.85 13.31
C ALA A 274 4.89 -17.50 12.75
N LYS A 275 5.15 -17.42 11.42
CA LYS A 275 5.51 -16.18 10.73
C LYS A 275 4.41 -15.11 10.83
N VAL A 276 3.13 -15.51 10.72
CA VAL A 276 1.98 -14.60 10.84
C VAL A 276 1.80 -14.15 12.27
N ARG A 277 1.86 -15.08 13.24
CA ARG A 277 1.76 -14.74 14.68
C ARG A 277 2.83 -13.74 15.09
N ALA A 278 4.10 -14.02 14.73
CA ALA A 278 5.23 -13.14 15.04
C ALA A 278 5.03 -11.73 14.49
N LEU A 279 4.60 -11.59 13.22
CA LEU A 279 4.34 -10.27 12.64
C LEU A 279 3.15 -9.58 13.32
N VAL A 280 2.06 -10.29 13.58
CA VAL A 280 0.87 -9.70 14.24
C VAL A 280 1.22 -9.22 15.65
N GLU A 281 2.01 -9.96 16.42
CA GLU A 281 2.48 -9.55 17.76
C GLU A 281 3.44 -8.36 17.68
N PHE A 282 4.38 -8.39 16.74
CA PHE A 282 5.31 -7.28 16.50
C PHE A 282 4.57 -5.98 16.16
N VAL A 283 3.63 -6.04 15.20
CA VAL A 283 2.85 -4.87 14.78
C VAL A 283 1.93 -4.40 15.89
N ALA A 284 1.29 -5.32 16.64
CA ALA A 284 0.45 -4.97 17.79
C ALA A 284 1.25 -4.23 18.87
N ALA A 285 2.44 -4.71 19.22
CA ALA A 285 3.32 -4.04 20.17
C ALA A 285 3.81 -2.67 19.66
N ARG A 286 4.18 -2.59 18.38
CA ARG A 286 4.68 -1.36 17.74
C ARG A 286 3.63 -0.27 17.64
N PHE A 287 2.37 -0.62 17.42
CA PHE A 287 1.25 0.30 17.21
C PHE A 287 0.38 0.48 18.47
N ALA A 288 0.71 -0.15 19.60
CA ALA A 288 0.03 0.06 20.86
C ALA A 288 0.07 1.53 21.30
N ASP A 289 1.22 2.19 21.09
CA ASP A 289 1.40 3.65 21.18
C ASP A 289 1.82 4.16 19.79
N PRO A 290 0.86 4.58 18.94
CA PRO A 290 1.14 4.88 17.54
C PRO A 290 2.18 5.97 17.36
N PRO A 291 3.34 5.70 16.74
CA PRO A 291 4.42 6.68 16.63
C PRO A 291 4.04 7.92 15.80
N TRP A 292 3.08 7.78 14.89
CA TRP A 292 2.58 8.88 14.06
C TRP A 292 1.67 9.87 14.78
N ASP A 293 1.17 9.53 15.96
CA ASP A 293 0.34 10.40 16.79
C ASP A 293 1.15 11.24 17.78
N ARG A 294 2.45 10.96 17.90
CA ARG A 294 3.34 11.67 18.81
C ARG A 294 3.65 13.08 18.30
N ASP A 295 3.74 14.03 19.20
CA ASP A 295 4.14 15.42 18.91
C ASP A 295 3.32 16.11 17.82
N LEU A 296 2.05 15.70 17.66
CA LEU A 296 1.13 16.40 16.76
C LEU A 296 0.69 17.72 17.41
N PRO A 297 0.66 18.83 16.63
CA PRO A 297 0.07 20.07 17.09
C PRO A 297 -1.40 19.87 17.49
N ALA A 298 -1.82 20.58 18.53
CA ALA A 298 -3.23 20.61 18.91
C ALA A 298 -4.06 21.19 17.75
N PRO A 299 -5.27 20.63 17.50
CA PRO A 299 -6.20 21.22 16.56
C PRO A 299 -6.53 22.67 16.92
N LEU A 300 -6.67 23.53 15.92
CA LEU A 300 -7.07 24.92 16.11
C LEU A 300 -8.54 24.98 16.49
N GLY A 301 -8.83 25.58 17.63
CA GLY A 301 -10.17 25.93 18.05
C GLY A 301 -10.79 27.00 17.15
N PRO A 302 -12.11 27.24 17.29
CA PRO A 302 -12.83 28.16 16.41
C PRO A 302 -12.28 29.59 16.42
N ASP A 303 -11.70 30.04 17.53
CA ASP A 303 -11.21 31.39 17.73
C ASP A 303 -9.67 31.53 17.82
N ASP A 304 -8.93 30.42 17.70
CA ASP A 304 -7.48 30.44 17.74
C ASP A 304 -6.88 31.22 16.56
N PRO A 305 -5.84 32.03 16.75
CA PRO A 305 -5.19 32.71 15.64
C PRO A 305 -4.57 31.69 14.66
N LEU A 306 -4.71 31.93 13.36
CA LEU A 306 -3.94 31.19 12.36
C LEU A 306 -2.46 31.50 12.62
N ARG A 307 -1.71 30.55 13.14
CA ARG A 307 -0.25 30.67 13.24
C ARG A 307 0.26 30.78 11.80
N GLY A 308 0.82 31.95 11.46
CA GLY A 308 1.43 32.16 10.16
C GLY A 308 2.52 31.13 9.97
N GLY A 309 2.33 30.21 9.04
CA GLY A 309 3.42 29.41 8.53
C GLY A 309 4.49 30.40 8.05
N SER A 310 5.73 30.20 8.47
CA SER A 310 6.85 30.91 7.88
C SER A 310 6.73 30.76 6.36
N ASP A 311 6.45 31.86 5.67
CA ASP A 311 6.34 31.92 4.22
C ASP A 311 7.69 31.46 3.63
N PRO A 312 7.79 30.26 3.02
CA PRO A 312 9.04 29.80 2.45
C PRO A 312 9.51 30.68 1.28
N LEU A 313 8.70 31.64 0.82
CA LEU A 313 9.03 32.58 -0.23
C LEU A 313 9.51 33.94 0.30
N ARG A 314 9.44 34.19 1.61
CA ARG A 314 9.94 35.45 2.19
C ARG A 314 11.46 35.55 2.33
N GLY A 315 12.20 34.51 1.96
CA GLY A 315 13.67 34.45 2.00
C GLY A 315 14.35 34.43 0.62
N ALA A 316 13.60 34.30 -0.45
CA ALA A 316 14.14 34.41 -1.80
C ALA A 316 14.10 35.90 -2.20
N SER A 317 15.20 36.61 -1.91
CA SER A 317 15.48 37.87 -2.58
C SER A 317 15.39 37.65 -4.08
N ASP A 318 14.48 38.36 -4.74
CA ASP A 318 14.26 38.34 -6.19
C ASP A 318 15.61 38.59 -6.92
N PRO A 319 16.21 37.60 -7.59
CA PRO A 319 17.48 37.81 -8.27
C PRO A 319 17.38 38.65 -9.53
N LEU A 320 16.18 39.19 -9.84
CA LEU A 320 15.95 40.03 -11.04
C LEU A 320 15.83 41.53 -10.73
N ARG A 321 16.00 41.94 -9.46
CA ARG A 321 16.05 43.38 -9.12
C ARG A 321 17.48 43.93 -9.16
N GLY A 322 18.16 43.84 -10.29
CA GLY A 322 19.54 44.33 -10.39
C GLY A 322 20.18 44.23 -11.78
N ALA A 323 19.48 43.72 -12.76
CA ALA A 323 19.99 43.69 -14.13
C ALA A 323 19.39 44.89 -14.90
N SER A 324 20.12 45.97 -15.05
CA SER A 324 19.92 47.00 -16.04
C SER A 324 19.91 46.36 -17.44
N ASP A 325 18.82 46.59 -18.15
CA ASP A 325 18.52 46.14 -19.51
C ASP A 325 19.60 46.62 -20.51
N PRO A 326 20.44 45.75 -21.13
CA PRO A 326 21.43 46.15 -22.13
C PRO A 326 20.95 46.03 -23.58
N LEU A 327 19.63 45.87 -23.83
CA LEU A 327 19.16 45.70 -25.22
C LEU A 327 18.17 46.83 -25.65
N ARG A 328 18.58 48.09 -25.46
CA ARG A 328 18.08 49.20 -26.28
C ARG A 328 18.99 49.39 -27.48
N GLY A 329 18.69 48.73 -28.61
CA GLY A 329 19.34 49.01 -29.84
C GLY A 329 19.69 47.78 -30.67
N ALA A 330 18.72 47.06 -31.18
CA ALA A 330 18.87 46.25 -32.38
C ALA A 330 17.50 46.10 -33.05
N SER A 331 17.43 46.63 -34.24
CA SER A 331 16.31 46.57 -35.17
C SER A 331 15.93 45.14 -35.53
N ASP A 332 14.64 44.89 -35.47
CA ASP A 332 13.93 43.68 -35.85
C ASP A 332 14.07 43.38 -37.37
N PRO A 333 14.48 42.21 -37.76
CA PRO A 333 14.08 41.68 -39.04
C PRO A 333 13.62 40.22 -38.90
N LEU A 334 12.37 39.96 -38.70
CA LEU A 334 11.65 38.74 -39.09
C LEU A 334 10.18 38.81 -38.70
N ARG A 335 9.43 39.68 -39.36
CA ARG A 335 8.00 39.46 -39.57
C ARG A 335 7.84 38.43 -40.69
N GLY A 336 7.52 37.19 -40.32
CA GLY A 336 7.18 36.13 -41.24
C GLY A 336 6.20 35.16 -40.56
N ALA A 337 4.95 35.32 -40.96
CA ALA A 337 3.78 34.43 -40.83
C ALA A 337 3.98 33.06 -40.18
N CYS A 338 3.29 32.79 -39.10
CA CYS A 338 2.94 31.42 -38.68
C CYS A 338 1.41 31.25 -38.81
N ASP A 339 1.03 30.43 -39.77
CA ASP A 339 -0.31 30.00 -40.09
C ASP A 339 -0.81 28.96 -39.01
N PRO A 340 -2.05 29.14 -38.47
CA PRO A 340 -2.54 28.26 -37.38
C PRO A 340 -3.29 26.99 -37.86
N GLN A 341 -2.84 26.32 -38.90
CA GLN A 341 -3.47 25.09 -39.41
C GLN A 341 -2.46 23.98 -39.67
N THR A 342 -1.78 23.44 -38.66
CA THR A 342 -1.15 22.11 -38.80
C THR A 342 -0.96 21.45 -37.41
N LEU A 343 -2.05 21.01 -36.79
CA LEU A 343 -2.02 19.98 -35.77
C LEU A 343 -2.75 18.74 -36.33
N ALA A 344 -2.00 17.95 -37.09
CA ALA A 344 -2.44 16.66 -37.58
C ALA A 344 -2.42 15.63 -36.42
N ALA A 345 -3.54 14.97 -36.27
CA ALA A 345 -3.83 13.89 -35.32
C ALA A 345 -2.85 12.71 -35.44
N VAL A 346 -2.33 12.26 -34.30
CA VAL A 346 -1.68 10.96 -34.15
C VAL A 346 -2.78 9.92 -33.88
N PRO A 347 -2.92 8.86 -34.67
CA PRO A 347 -3.96 7.85 -34.47
C PRO A 347 -3.56 6.87 -33.36
N PHE A 348 -4.50 6.62 -32.44
CA PHE A 348 -4.48 5.51 -31.47
C PHE A 348 -4.67 4.18 -32.21
N PRO A 349 -3.95 3.09 -31.90
CA PRO A 349 -4.20 1.79 -32.45
C PRO A 349 -5.47 1.17 -31.85
N ALA A 350 -6.31 0.63 -32.74
CA ALA A 350 -7.55 -0.04 -32.46
C ALA A 350 -7.36 -1.33 -31.66
N ARG A 351 -8.35 -1.61 -30.81
CA ARG A 351 -8.58 -2.88 -30.11
C ARG A 351 -8.68 -4.03 -31.11
N LEU A 352 -8.01 -5.13 -30.80
CA LEU A 352 -8.34 -6.45 -31.36
C LEU A 352 -9.24 -7.19 -30.37
N SER A 353 -10.33 -7.65 -30.91
CA SER A 353 -11.38 -8.51 -30.35
C SER A 353 -10.85 -9.82 -29.77
#